data_7e3e4933b1c5346124f694aa26c54fd1
#
_entry.id   7e3e4933b1c5346124f694aa26c54fd1
#
_cell.length_a   1.000
_cell.length_b   1.000
_cell.length_c   1.000
_cell.angle_alpha   90.00
_cell.angle_beta   90.00
_cell.angle_gamma   90.00
#
_symmetry.space_group_name_H-M   'P 1'
#
loop_
_entity.id
_entity.type
_entity.pdbx_description
1 polymer ?
#
loop_
_entity_poly.entity_id
_entity_poly.type
_entity_poly.pdbx_seq_one_letter_code
_entity_poly.pdbx_strand_id
1 'polypeptide(L)'
;MKELNFTDAPPILGDFLNYQLVIKGKSKNTVREYYYDLRTFLRYLKSREADYDNFKSIVISDVTIDLIKKVNLSVLYEYLSFVNTTLSNAATARARKVSSLRSFFKYLTEKAGLLSVNPALELDTPKIKKALPKYLSLTESKKLLNCINGENFERDYCII
;
A
#
# COMPACT_ATOMS: atom_id res chain seq x y z
N MET A 1 -6.50 2.90 -20.99
CA MET A 1 -5.64 2.55 -19.83
C MET A 1 -5.29 3.82 -19.09
N LYS A 2 -5.67 3.97 -17.80
CA LYS A 2 -5.28 5.16 -17.02
C LYS A 2 -3.75 5.16 -16.86
N GLU A 3 -3.12 6.22 -17.32
CA GLU A 3 -1.69 6.44 -17.10
C GLU A 3 -1.39 6.54 -15.59
N LEU A 4 -0.20 6.04 -15.20
CA LEU A 4 0.29 6.21 -13.83
C LEU A 4 0.79 7.66 -13.71
N ASN A 5 -0.05 8.53 -13.18
CA ASN A 5 0.31 9.92 -12.94
C ASN A 5 0.57 10.13 -11.44
N PHE A 6 1.83 10.36 -11.08
CA PHE A 6 2.30 10.58 -9.71
C PHE A 6 2.83 12.00 -9.53
N THR A 7 2.05 12.99 -9.99
CA THR A 7 2.45 14.40 -10.07
C THR A 7 2.94 15.03 -8.78
N ASP A 8 2.50 14.53 -7.63
CA ASP A 8 2.92 15.01 -6.30
C ASP A 8 3.98 14.12 -5.62
N ALA A 9 4.51 13.11 -6.32
CA ALA A 9 5.56 12.26 -5.76
C ALA A 9 6.90 13.00 -5.71
N PRO A 10 7.60 13.01 -4.56
CA PRO A 10 8.98 13.48 -4.51
C PRO A 10 9.89 12.57 -5.35
N PRO A 11 11.03 13.08 -5.86
CA PRO A 11 11.94 12.31 -6.72
C PRO A 11 12.31 10.94 -6.16
N ILE A 12 12.61 10.86 -4.87
CA ILE A 12 12.98 9.62 -4.18
C ILE A 12 11.86 8.56 -4.21
N LEU A 13 10.58 8.98 -4.17
CA LEU A 13 9.45 8.08 -4.33
C LEU A 13 9.26 7.69 -5.79
N GLY A 14 9.43 8.64 -6.71
CA GLY A 14 9.38 8.38 -8.15
C GLY A 14 10.37 7.32 -8.59
N ASP A 15 11.62 7.41 -8.15
CA ASP A 15 12.69 6.45 -8.44
C ASP A 15 12.34 5.04 -7.91
N PHE A 16 11.81 4.96 -6.68
CA PHE A 16 11.34 3.69 -6.12
C PHE A 16 10.21 3.08 -6.95
N LEU A 17 9.21 3.87 -7.34
CA LEU A 17 8.08 3.38 -8.13
C LEU A 17 8.52 2.90 -9.52
N ASN A 18 9.44 3.62 -10.16
CA ASN A 18 10.07 3.21 -11.42
C ASN A 18 10.84 1.90 -11.25
N TYR A 19 11.63 1.77 -10.18
CA TYR A 19 12.34 0.53 -9.87
C TYR A 19 11.36 -0.65 -9.71
N GLN A 20 10.24 -0.45 -9.01
CA GLN A 20 9.23 -1.50 -8.84
C GLN A 20 8.55 -1.88 -10.16
N LEU A 21 8.28 -0.90 -11.02
CA LEU A 21 7.62 -1.12 -12.29
C LEU A 21 8.55 -1.81 -13.31
N VAL A 22 9.73 -1.21 -13.53
CA VAL A 22 10.63 -1.58 -14.64
C VAL A 22 11.55 -2.74 -14.25
N ILE A 23 12.21 -2.65 -13.08
CA ILE A 23 13.21 -3.64 -12.68
C ILE A 23 12.56 -4.85 -12.00
N LYS A 24 11.57 -4.62 -11.11
CA LYS A 24 10.86 -5.71 -10.41
C LYS A 24 9.68 -6.28 -11.19
N GLY A 25 9.29 -5.68 -12.31
CA GLY A 25 8.19 -6.17 -13.14
C GLY A 25 6.83 -6.19 -12.43
N LYS A 26 6.63 -5.33 -11.42
CA LYS A 26 5.35 -5.28 -10.68
C LYS A 26 4.24 -4.72 -11.56
N SER A 27 3.02 -5.21 -11.38
CA SER A 27 1.87 -4.68 -12.11
C SER A 27 1.63 -3.21 -11.81
N LYS A 28 1.07 -2.47 -12.77
CA LYS A 28 0.69 -1.05 -12.60
C LYS A 28 -0.22 -0.85 -11.38
N ASN A 29 -1.11 -1.78 -11.09
CA ASN A 29 -1.97 -1.72 -9.92
C ASN A 29 -1.17 -1.82 -8.61
N THR A 30 -0.20 -2.73 -8.54
CA THR A 30 0.69 -2.87 -7.37
C THR A 30 1.49 -1.59 -7.13
N VAL A 31 2.05 -1.01 -8.19
CA VAL A 31 2.84 0.24 -8.10
C VAL A 31 1.98 1.41 -7.64
N ARG A 32 0.73 1.48 -8.13
CA ARG A 32 -0.25 2.49 -7.68
C ARG A 32 -0.60 2.35 -6.20
N GLU A 33 -0.77 1.13 -5.70
CA GLU A 33 -1.00 0.89 -4.27
C GLU A 33 0.22 1.27 -3.42
N TYR A 34 1.43 0.98 -3.88
CA TYR A 34 2.66 1.45 -3.22
C TYR A 34 2.70 2.98 -3.13
N TYR A 35 2.36 3.66 -4.22
CA TYR A 35 2.28 5.12 -4.21
C TYR A 35 1.30 5.65 -3.16
N TYR A 36 0.07 5.14 -3.10
CA TYR A 36 -0.93 5.60 -2.12
C TYR A 36 -0.53 5.31 -0.68
N ASP A 37 0.07 4.15 -0.42
CA ASP A 37 0.55 3.79 0.91
C ASP A 37 1.69 4.70 1.37
N LEU A 38 2.68 4.92 0.51
CA LEU A 38 3.84 5.76 0.81
C LEU A 38 3.49 7.25 0.83
N ARG A 39 2.57 7.70 -0.02
CA ARG A 39 2.01 9.05 0.06
C ARG A 39 1.39 9.33 1.43
N THR A 40 0.61 8.38 1.94
CA THR A 40 0.02 8.49 3.28
C THR A 40 1.10 8.55 4.36
N PHE A 41 2.15 7.75 4.24
CA PHE A 41 3.27 7.75 5.16
C PHE A 41 4.06 9.07 5.13
N LEU A 42 4.39 9.57 3.94
CA LEU A 42 5.12 10.84 3.81
C LEU A 42 4.30 12.04 4.33
N ARG A 43 2.98 12.04 4.12
CA ARG A 43 2.09 13.02 4.74
C ARG A 43 2.12 12.95 6.26
N TYR A 44 2.13 11.74 6.82
CA TYR A 44 2.27 11.55 8.26
C TYR A 44 3.60 12.09 8.79
N LEU A 45 4.72 11.84 8.09
CA LEU A 45 6.01 12.40 8.51
C LEU A 45 5.99 13.94 8.53
N LYS A 46 5.42 14.56 7.51
CA LYS A 46 5.29 16.03 7.45
C LYS A 46 4.38 16.56 8.55
N SER A 47 3.26 15.89 8.85
CA SER A 47 2.34 16.32 9.91
C SER A 47 2.92 16.24 11.32
N ARG A 48 4.06 15.57 11.50
CA ARG A 48 4.82 15.59 12.77
C ARG A 48 5.70 16.83 12.93
N GLU A 49 6.07 17.49 11.84
CA GLU A 49 6.96 18.65 11.86
C GLU A 49 6.19 19.97 11.89
N ALA A 50 4.95 20.00 11.45
CA ALA A 50 4.10 21.19 11.44
C ALA A 50 2.62 20.81 11.56
N ASP A 51 1.83 21.74 12.10
CA ASP A 51 0.39 21.62 12.15
C ASP A 51 -0.23 21.87 10.76
N TYR A 52 -1.11 20.97 10.35
CA TYR A 52 -1.86 21.08 9.11
C TYR A 52 -3.35 20.95 9.40
N ASP A 53 -4.14 21.87 8.90
CA ASP A 53 -5.60 21.86 9.06
C ASP A 53 -6.25 20.62 8.44
N ASN A 54 -5.67 20.12 7.36
CA ASN A 54 -6.19 18.97 6.65
C ASN A 54 -5.07 18.02 6.21
N PHE A 55 -5.03 16.83 6.82
CA PHE A 55 -4.06 15.78 6.49
C PHE A 55 -4.05 15.39 4.99
N LYS A 56 -5.21 15.40 4.33
CA LYS A 56 -5.32 14.99 2.92
C LYS A 56 -4.75 16.03 1.95
N SER A 57 -4.66 17.29 2.36
CA SER A 57 -4.13 18.39 1.53
C SER A 57 -2.60 18.52 1.61
N ILE A 58 -1.93 17.79 2.52
CA ILE A 58 -0.48 17.88 2.67
C ILE A 58 0.20 17.46 1.36
N VAL A 59 0.93 18.40 0.76
CA VAL A 59 1.76 18.18 -0.43
C VAL A 59 3.03 17.43 -0.01
N ILE A 60 3.46 16.47 -0.82
CA ILE A 60 4.65 15.63 -0.52
C ILE A 60 5.80 15.83 -1.52
N SER A 61 5.61 16.61 -2.58
CA SER A 61 6.62 16.80 -3.63
C SER A 61 7.95 17.39 -3.15
N ASP A 62 7.92 18.10 -2.02
CA ASP A 62 9.06 18.74 -1.35
C ASP A 62 9.74 17.86 -0.30
N VAL A 63 9.30 16.62 -0.12
CA VAL A 63 9.90 15.69 0.84
C VAL A 63 11.33 15.33 0.42
N THR A 64 12.28 15.62 1.31
CA THR A 64 13.71 15.32 1.12
C THR A 64 14.12 14.03 1.82
N ILE A 65 15.31 13.54 1.48
CA ILE A 65 15.91 12.38 2.15
C ILE A 65 16.15 12.63 3.64
N ASP A 66 16.40 13.88 4.05
CA ASP A 66 16.71 14.20 5.45
C ASP A 66 15.51 13.99 6.37
N LEU A 67 14.29 14.22 5.88
CA LEU A 67 13.07 13.86 6.61
C LEU A 67 12.97 12.32 6.77
N ILE A 68 13.33 11.58 5.75
CA ILE A 68 13.27 10.11 5.77
C ILE A 68 14.36 9.51 6.67
N LYS A 69 15.53 10.13 6.75
CA LYS A 69 16.62 9.71 7.65
C LYS A 69 16.27 9.78 9.14
N LYS A 70 15.31 10.63 9.52
CA LYS A 70 14.81 10.72 10.89
C LYS A 70 13.92 9.56 11.31
N VAL A 71 13.53 8.71 10.36
CA VAL A 71 12.63 7.57 10.61
C VAL A 71 13.40 6.44 11.29
N ASN A 72 12.87 5.99 12.40
CA ASN A 72 13.29 4.80 13.11
C ASN A 72 12.10 3.85 13.33
N LEU A 73 12.32 2.70 13.95
CA LEU A 73 11.28 1.70 14.19
C LEU A 73 10.10 2.25 15.02
N SER A 74 10.40 3.13 16.03
CA SER A 74 9.36 3.77 16.86
C SER A 74 8.41 4.62 16.01
N VAL A 75 8.96 5.45 15.10
CA VAL A 75 8.16 6.28 14.17
C VAL A 75 7.27 5.42 13.28
N LEU A 76 7.73 4.25 12.85
CA LEU A 76 6.94 3.32 12.05
C LEU A 76 5.78 2.73 12.86
N TYR A 77 5.98 2.37 14.12
CA TYR A 77 4.90 1.91 15.00
C TYR A 77 3.90 3.03 15.32
N GLU A 78 4.35 4.25 15.57
CA GLU A 78 3.48 5.41 15.75
C GLU A 78 2.63 5.67 14.50
N TYR A 79 3.22 5.58 13.31
CA TYR A 79 2.48 5.66 12.05
C TYR A 79 1.40 4.57 11.94
N LEU A 80 1.71 3.32 12.28
CA LEU A 80 0.74 2.23 12.24
C LEU A 80 -0.39 2.43 13.26
N SER A 81 -0.07 3.02 14.43
CA SER A 81 -1.08 3.43 15.40
C SER A 81 -1.98 4.53 14.84
N PHE A 82 -1.42 5.58 14.25
CA PHE A 82 -2.16 6.65 13.58
C PHE A 82 -3.10 6.11 12.49
N VAL A 83 -2.60 5.21 11.64
CA VAL A 83 -3.39 4.56 10.58
C VAL A 83 -4.55 3.75 11.15
N ASN A 84 -4.36 3.12 12.32
CA ASN A 84 -5.39 2.34 12.99
C ASN A 84 -6.45 3.23 13.64
N THR A 85 -6.03 4.23 14.41
CA THR A 85 -6.93 5.06 15.24
C THR A 85 -7.58 6.17 14.44
N THR A 86 -6.78 6.97 13.72
CA THR A 86 -7.26 8.17 13.03
C THR A 86 -7.83 7.87 11.64
N LEU A 87 -7.20 6.96 10.89
CA LEU A 87 -7.69 6.60 9.55
C LEU A 87 -8.61 5.37 9.55
N SER A 88 -8.81 4.73 10.69
CA SER A 88 -9.69 3.56 10.89
C SER A 88 -9.46 2.43 9.88
N ASN A 89 -8.21 2.21 9.46
CA ASN A 89 -7.88 1.21 8.45
C ASN A 89 -7.98 -0.21 9.01
N ALA A 90 -8.55 -1.12 8.22
CA ALA A 90 -8.62 -2.55 8.54
C ALA A 90 -7.21 -3.18 8.67
N ALA A 91 -7.12 -4.32 9.38
CA ALA A 91 -5.85 -5.03 9.57
C ALA A 91 -5.16 -5.41 8.25
N THR A 92 -5.94 -5.78 7.22
CA THR A 92 -5.44 -6.09 5.87
C THR A 92 -4.79 -4.88 5.20
N ALA A 93 -5.40 -3.70 5.32
CA ALA A 93 -4.85 -2.46 4.78
C ALA A 93 -3.56 -2.06 5.51
N ARG A 94 -3.52 -2.24 6.85
CA ARG A 94 -2.29 -1.99 7.64
C ARG A 94 -1.18 -2.96 7.26
N ALA A 95 -1.46 -4.25 7.07
CA ALA A 95 -0.47 -5.24 6.64
C ALA A 95 0.11 -4.90 5.25
N ARG A 96 -0.74 -4.42 4.32
CA ARG A 96 -0.29 -3.94 3.01
C ARG A 96 0.65 -2.74 3.15
N LYS A 97 0.31 -1.77 4.01
CA LYS A 97 1.17 -0.60 4.29
C LYS A 97 2.53 -1.01 4.88
N VAL A 98 2.57 -1.99 5.77
CA VAL A 98 3.83 -2.55 6.27
C VAL A 98 4.67 -3.12 5.11
N SER A 99 4.06 -3.87 4.20
CA SER A 99 4.76 -4.42 3.03
C SER A 99 5.31 -3.32 2.12
N SER A 100 4.55 -2.24 1.91
CA SER A 100 4.99 -1.07 1.14
C SER A 100 6.18 -0.37 1.80
N LEU A 101 6.12 -0.13 3.12
CA LEU A 101 7.20 0.46 3.90
C LEU A 101 8.47 -0.39 3.86
N ARG A 102 8.37 -1.69 4.12
CA ARG A 102 9.52 -2.61 4.05
C ARG A 102 10.19 -2.59 2.67
N SER A 103 9.39 -2.61 1.61
CA SER A 103 9.89 -2.57 0.23
C SER A 103 10.60 -1.25 -0.06
N PHE A 104 10.05 -0.13 0.40
CA PHE A 104 10.62 1.20 0.22
C PHE A 104 11.93 1.37 0.97
N PHE A 105 11.96 1.09 2.27
CA PHE A 105 13.18 1.23 3.07
C PHE A 105 14.27 0.24 2.64
N LYS A 106 13.90 -0.97 2.22
CA LYS A 106 14.84 -1.92 1.62
C LYS A 106 15.48 -1.35 0.33
N TYR A 107 14.67 -0.72 -0.52
CA TYR A 107 15.19 -0.05 -1.72
C TYR A 107 16.15 1.09 -1.38
N LEU A 108 15.78 1.95 -0.43
CA LEU A 108 16.61 3.09 -0.01
C LEU A 108 17.96 2.66 0.57
N THR A 109 18.00 1.52 1.28
CA THR A 109 19.22 1.01 1.91
C THR A 109 20.06 0.20 0.93
N GLU A 110 19.46 -0.78 0.26
CA GLU A 110 20.23 -1.77 -0.51
C GLU A 110 20.48 -1.38 -1.99
N LYS A 111 19.64 -0.53 -2.57
CA LYS A 111 19.69 -0.18 -3.99
C LYS A 111 20.10 1.25 -4.23
N ALA A 112 19.45 2.18 -3.56
CA ALA A 112 19.76 3.60 -3.70
C ALA A 112 20.97 4.05 -2.85
N GLY A 113 21.32 3.30 -1.79
CA GLY A 113 22.43 3.65 -0.89
C GLY A 113 22.21 4.96 -0.11
N LEU A 114 20.95 5.40 0.01
CA LEU A 114 20.58 6.68 0.66
C LEU A 114 20.45 6.56 2.17
N LEU A 115 20.32 5.34 2.68
CA LEU A 115 20.26 5.03 4.10
C LEU A 115 21.32 3.97 4.46
N SER A 116 21.99 4.15 5.58
CA SER A 116 22.96 3.18 6.11
C SER A 116 22.30 2.01 6.83
N VAL A 117 21.12 2.23 7.42
CA VAL A 117 20.36 1.22 8.19
C VAL A 117 18.91 1.22 7.71
N ASN A 118 18.32 0.02 7.60
CA ASN A 118 16.92 -0.15 7.25
C ASN A 118 16.03 -0.09 8.51
N PRO A 119 15.27 0.99 8.74
CA PRO A 119 14.44 1.11 9.95
C PRO A 119 13.22 0.18 9.95
N ALA A 120 12.86 -0.38 8.80
CA ALA A 120 11.71 -1.28 8.66
C ALA A 120 12.10 -2.77 8.67
N LEU A 121 13.37 -3.10 8.98
CA LEU A 121 13.84 -4.49 8.97
C LEU A 121 13.05 -5.35 9.96
N GLU A 122 12.88 -4.85 11.17
CA GLU A 122 12.21 -5.54 12.28
C GLU A 122 10.73 -5.14 12.45
N LEU A 123 10.16 -4.40 11.48
CA LEU A 123 8.78 -3.95 11.56
C LEU A 123 7.82 -5.13 11.43
N ASP A 124 7.06 -5.45 12.46
CA ASP A 124 6.09 -6.54 12.46
C ASP A 124 4.87 -6.30 11.58
N THR A 125 4.37 -7.37 10.98
CA THR A 125 3.12 -7.31 10.22
C THR A 125 1.93 -7.58 11.14
N PRO A 126 0.88 -6.72 11.15
CA PRO A 126 -0.32 -6.95 11.94
C PRO A 126 -0.95 -8.32 11.65
N LYS A 127 -1.37 -9.03 12.69
CA LYS A 127 -2.07 -10.30 12.54
C LYS A 127 -3.41 -10.08 11.84
N ILE A 128 -3.63 -10.78 10.74
CA ILE A 128 -4.90 -10.79 10.01
C ILE A 128 -5.68 -12.03 10.45
N LYS A 129 -6.87 -11.84 10.97
CA LYS A 129 -7.79 -12.97 11.20
C LYS A 129 -8.21 -13.53 9.84
N LYS A 130 -7.76 -14.74 9.51
CA LYS A 130 -8.25 -15.45 8.32
C LYS A 130 -9.69 -15.86 8.61
N ALA A 131 -10.63 -15.28 7.87
CA ALA A 131 -11.98 -15.83 7.83
C ALA A 131 -11.93 -17.17 7.09
N LEU A 132 -12.66 -18.17 7.60
CA LEU A 132 -12.86 -19.40 6.85
C LEU A 132 -13.58 -19.08 5.54
N PRO A 133 -13.16 -19.68 4.42
CA PRO A 133 -13.86 -19.53 3.17
C PRO A 133 -15.33 -19.90 3.35
N LYS A 134 -16.23 -19.06 2.85
CA LYS A 134 -17.66 -19.40 2.80
C LYS A 134 -17.87 -20.25 1.54
N TYR A 135 -18.24 -21.49 1.74
CA TYR A 135 -18.59 -22.39 0.66
C TYR A 135 -20.09 -22.33 0.41
N LEU A 136 -20.49 -22.42 -0.83
CA LEU A 136 -21.87 -22.63 -1.20
C LEU A 136 -22.25 -24.08 -0.87
N SER A 137 -23.43 -24.29 -0.28
CA SER A 137 -24.02 -25.61 -0.17
C SER A 137 -24.38 -26.14 -1.57
N LEU A 138 -24.57 -27.45 -1.70
CA LEU A 138 -24.96 -28.06 -2.98
C LEU A 138 -26.24 -27.44 -3.55
N THR A 139 -27.19 -27.11 -2.68
CA THR A 139 -28.44 -26.44 -3.05
C THR A 139 -28.22 -25.01 -3.56
N GLU A 140 -27.34 -24.25 -2.90
CA GLU A 140 -27.00 -22.89 -3.33
C GLU A 140 -26.21 -22.89 -4.65
N SER A 141 -25.28 -23.85 -4.81
CA SER A 141 -24.53 -24.01 -6.06
C SER A 141 -25.47 -24.34 -7.25
N LYS A 142 -26.45 -25.25 -7.03
CA LYS A 142 -27.48 -25.56 -8.06
C LYS A 142 -28.33 -24.33 -8.38
N LYS A 143 -28.75 -23.56 -7.36
CA LYS A 143 -29.51 -22.32 -7.57
C LYS A 143 -28.68 -21.30 -8.37
N LEU A 144 -27.40 -21.13 -8.04
CA LEU A 144 -26.51 -20.23 -8.75
C LEU A 144 -26.41 -20.58 -10.22
N LEU A 145 -26.15 -21.86 -10.55
CA LEU A 145 -26.11 -22.35 -11.94
C LEU A 145 -27.43 -22.13 -12.70
N ASN A 146 -28.56 -22.32 -12.04
CA ASN A 146 -29.88 -22.13 -12.63
C ASN A 146 -30.27 -20.65 -12.81
N CYS A 147 -29.57 -19.72 -12.15
CA CYS A 147 -29.81 -18.27 -12.32
C CYS A 147 -29.05 -17.65 -13.49
N ILE A 148 -28.16 -18.43 -14.14
CA ILE A 148 -27.39 -17.92 -15.27
C ILE A 148 -28.29 -17.88 -16.49
N ASN A 149 -28.59 -16.68 -16.97
CA ASN A 149 -29.43 -16.45 -18.15
C ASN A 149 -28.87 -15.26 -18.96
N GLY A 150 -29.15 -15.18 -20.25
CA GLY A 150 -28.80 -14.04 -21.10
C GLY A 150 -27.82 -14.36 -22.21
N GLU A 151 -27.41 -13.35 -22.94
CA GLU A 151 -26.59 -13.46 -24.16
C GLU A 151 -25.21 -14.11 -23.93
N ASN A 152 -24.67 -14.06 -22.69
CA ASN A 152 -23.37 -14.64 -22.34
C ASN A 152 -23.47 -15.93 -21.51
N PHE A 153 -24.59 -16.65 -21.59
CA PHE A 153 -24.87 -17.83 -20.78
C PHE A 153 -23.72 -18.85 -20.76
N GLU A 154 -23.21 -19.23 -21.94
CA GLU A 154 -22.12 -20.22 -22.01
C GLU A 154 -20.85 -19.78 -21.31
N ARG A 155 -20.45 -18.53 -21.52
CA ARG A 155 -19.27 -17.93 -20.83
C ARG A 155 -19.48 -17.93 -19.34
N ASP A 156 -20.61 -17.43 -18.86
CA ASP A 156 -20.89 -17.24 -17.44
C ASP A 156 -21.04 -18.60 -16.74
N TYR A 157 -21.60 -19.61 -17.41
CA TYR A 157 -21.68 -20.98 -16.92
C TYR A 157 -20.30 -21.64 -16.78
N CYS A 158 -19.34 -21.32 -17.66
CA CYS A 158 -17.99 -21.87 -17.60
C CYS A 158 -17.10 -21.17 -16.53
N ILE A 159 -17.48 -19.97 -16.05
CA ILE A 159 -16.72 -19.21 -15.05
C ILE A 159 -17.07 -19.63 -13.62
N ILE A 160 -18.27 -20.16 -13.38
CA ILE A 160 -18.76 -20.58 -12.07
C ILE A 160 -18.39 -22.05 -11.81
#